data_b74b37493b721b1442b2012892db42c7
#
_entry.id   b74b37493b721b1442b2012892db42c7
#
_cell.length_a   1.000
_cell.length_b   1.000
_cell.length_c   1.000
_cell.angle_alpha   90.00
_cell.angle_beta   90.00
_cell.angle_gamma   90.00
#
_symmetry.space_group_name_H-M   'P 1'
#
loop_
_entity.id
_entity.type
_entity.pdbx_description
1 polymer ?
#
loop_
_entity_poly.entity_id
_entity_poly.type
_entity_poly.pdbx_seq_one_letter_code
_entity_poly.pdbx_strand_id
1 'polypeptide(L)'
;MNKKVKNIFIKNFINLSLNQGLNILIAIIVTPILFQNLGDSQFGLVNYAFSIFMLISIIVSYGYHLNGPKQISILNDINKEASLIKNLVSLRLFIAIVISLIIIVFTATTSFFNNYKLIILFSIPILFSEAVHPVFYLQGKNNLSVLAILNAVSKLIYLVLIVLTITCPDDAFMVNLIYGLVLSTLYILYWILFFKKKKLKIDFSDLNQIKFRLHENFKFFMSSVAGHVSIHSALVILKLFVNDSELGKFALANRVAFLLRMIPVFIIQSVLQNATVINKNDNPNLNKYLNYYFKRGLVLTFSLGVLCTLFSKWIILLFSGEEIIYSNQILSLLSFIPFLAMLNFKNILIILINEKKDVLNKSTWYSLFFMIPLALILSYYFKGFGLAVALLISELISFLIHTILLSKSKTNGQ
;
A
#
# COMPACT_ATOMS: atom_id res chain seq x y z
N MET A 1 -1.19 32.86 2.22
CA MET A 1 -0.41 31.75 2.80
C MET A 1 1.00 32.22 3.06
N ASN A 2 1.50 32.12 4.30
CA ASN A 2 2.80 32.64 4.68
C ASN A 2 3.91 31.93 3.87
N LYS A 3 4.91 32.67 3.35
CA LYS A 3 6.00 32.15 2.48
C LYS A 3 6.70 30.93 3.09
N LYS A 4 6.82 30.89 4.42
CA LYS A 4 7.38 29.78 5.21
C LYS A 4 6.52 28.51 5.12
N VAL A 5 5.19 28.62 5.17
CA VAL A 5 4.24 27.50 5.03
C VAL A 5 4.27 26.92 3.62
N LYS A 6 4.35 27.79 2.60
CA LYS A 6 4.48 27.37 1.19
C LYS A 6 5.76 26.58 0.93
N ASN A 7 6.89 27.01 1.49
CA ASN A 7 8.18 26.32 1.34
C ASN A 7 8.21 24.95 2.03
N ILE A 8 7.64 24.82 3.23
CA ILE A 8 7.53 23.53 3.93
C ILE A 8 6.66 22.56 3.13
N PHE A 9 5.56 23.03 2.59
CA PHE A 9 4.66 22.22 1.79
C PHE A 9 5.32 21.70 0.50
N ILE A 10 5.98 22.58 -0.24
CA ILE A 10 6.72 22.20 -1.48
C ILE A 10 7.80 21.17 -1.16
N LYS A 11 8.55 21.37 -0.08
CA LYS A 11 9.57 20.42 0.39
C LYS A 11 8.97 19.05 0.73
N ASN A 12 7.86 19.02 1.43
CA ASN A 12 7.17 17.77 1.79
C ASN A 12 6.61 17.06 0.55
N PHE A 13 6.05 17.81 -0.40
CA PHE A 13 5.57 17.25 -1.67
C PHE A 13 6.70 16.62 -2.48
N ILE A 14 7.83 17.33 -2.62
CA ILE A 14 9.02 16.81 -3.32
C ILE A 14 9.52 15.54 -2.63
N ASN A 15 9.63 15.53 -1.30
CA ASN A 15 10.09 14.36 -0.55
C ASN A 15 9.16 13.15 -0.72
N LEU A 16 7.85 13.35 -0.71
CA LEU A 16 6.88 12.28 -0.97
C LEU A 16 6.97 11.77 -2.40
N SER A 17 7.10 12.66 -3.38
CA SER A 17 7.24 12.30 -4.79
C SER A 17 8.56 11.56 -5.07
N LEU A 18 9.66 12.00 -4.46
CA LEU A 18 10.96 11.31 -4.54
C LEU A 18 10.88 9.92 -3.89
N ASN A 19 10.25 9.81 -2.73
CA ASN A 19 10.05 8.52 -2.06
C ASN A 19 9.24 7.56 -2.94
N GLN A 20 8.18 8.02 -3.56
CA GLN A 20 7.37 7.21 -4.47
C GLN A 20 8.15 6.86 -5.76
N GLY A 21 8.91 7.80 -6.32
CA GLY A 21 9.77 7.56 -7.47
C GLY A 21 10.83 6.49 -7.19
N LEU A 22 11.49 6.54 -6.03
CA LEU A 22 12.43 5.51 -5.59
C LEU A 22 11.76 4.14 -5.42
N ASN A 23 10.53 4.10 -4.91
CA ASN A 23 9.76 2.84 -4.82
C ASN A 23 9.56 2.19 -6.18
N ILE A 24 9.22 3.00 -7.19
CA ILE A 24 9.01 2.55 -8.57
C ILE A 24 10.34 2.08 -9.16
N LEU A 25 11.40 2.86 -9.06
CA LEU A 25 12.72 2.50 -9.59
C LEU A 25 13.24 1.19 -9.01
N ILE A 26 13.16 1.02 -7.70
CA ILE A 26 13.62 -0.21 -7.06
C ILE A 26 12.75 -1.40 -7.44
N ALA A 27 11.43 -1.23 -7.56
CA ALA A 27 10.57 -2.29 -8.04
C ALA A 27 10.89 -2.72 -9.49
N ILE A 28 11.23 -1.75 -10.36
CA ILE A 28 11.65 -2.02 -11.74
C ILE A 28 12.96 -2.82 -11.79
N ILE A 29 13.92 -2.53 -10.89
CA ILE A 29 15.21 -3.23 -10.85
C ILE A 29 15.10 -4.60 -10.17
N VAL A 30 14.42 -4.67 -9.03
CA VAL A 30 14.32 -5.90 -8.22
C VAL A 30 13.44 -6.96 -8.88
N THR A 31 12.38 -6.55 -9.58
CA THR A 31 11.43 -7.52 -10.15
C THR A 31 12.05 -8.46 -11.18
N PRO A 32 12.83 -7.99 -12.18
CA PRO A 32 13.53 -8.87 -13.11
C PRO A 32 14.47 -9.84 -12.39
N ILE A 33 15.27 -9.33 -11.45
CA ILE A 33 16.23 -10.15 -10.68
C ILE A 33 15.51 -11.29 -9.96
N LEU A 34 14.41 -10.95 -9.26
CA LEU A 34 13.64 -11.96 -8.54
C LEU A 34 12.96 -12.96 -9.49
N PHE A 35 12.38 -12.49 -10.59
CA PHE A 35 11.66 -13.38 -11.49
C PHE A 35 12.61 -14.35 -12.22
N GLN A 36 13.73 -13.83 -12.74
CA GLN A 36 14.70 -14.62 -13.49
C GLN A 36 15.45 -15.63 -12.62
N ASN A 37 15.80 -15.26 -11.36
CA ASN A 37 16.54 -16.14 -10.47
C ASN A 37 15.64 -17.16 -9.76
N LEU A 38 14.41 -16.78 -9.40
CA LEU A 38 13.50 -17.66 -8.67
C LEU A 38 12.63 -18.53 -9.58
N GLY A 39 12.44 -18.11 -10.83
CA GLY A 39 11.43 -18.70 -11.71
C GLY A 39 10.00 -18.31 -11.30
N ASP A 40 9.05 -18.66 -12.17
CA ASP A 40 7.64 -18.24 -12.02
C ASP A 40 7.00 -18.77 -10.72
N SER A 41 7.18 -20.06 -10.39
CA SER A 41 6.54 -20.68 -9.23
C SER A 41 6.99 -20.04 -7.89
N GLN A 42 8.29 -19.92 -7.65
CA GLN A 42 8.80 -19.36 -6.42
C GLN A 42 8.55 -17.85 -6.32
N PHE A 43 8.65 -17.12 -7.44
CA PHE A 43 8.26 -15.73 -7.50
C PHE A 43 6.78 -15.53 -7.15
N GLY A 44 5.91 -16.42 -7.63
CA GLY A 44 4.49 -16.43 -7.29
C GLY A 44 4.25 -16.61 -5.80
N LEU A 45 4.89 -17.60 -5.18
CA LEU A 45 4.78 -17.90 -3.76
C LEU A 45 5.33 -16.79 -2.86
N VAL A 46 6.44 -16.17 -3.23
CA VAL A 46 7.00 -15.00 -2.52
C VAL A 46 6.01 -13.82 -2.53
N ASN A 47 5.43 -13.49 -3.69
CA ASN A 47 4.46 -12.40 -3.80
C ASN A 47 3.13 -12.73 -3.10
N TYR A 48 2.71 -13.99 -3.09
CA TYR A 48 1.56 -14.47 -2.33
C TYR A 48 1.77 -14.31 -0.84
N ALA A 49 2.89 -14.81 -0.30
CA ALA A 49 3.24 -14.63 1.09
C ALA A 49 3.32 -13.15 1.46
N PHE A 50 4.00 -12.33 0.64
CA PHE A 50 4.04 -10.89 0.83
C PHE A 50 2.64 -10.27 0.92
N SER A 51 1.71 -10.68 0.04
CA SER A 51 0.32 -10.20 0.05
C SER A 51 -0.42 -10.60 1.32
N ILE A 52 -0.24 -11.83 1.83
CA ILE A 52 -0.80 -12.27 3.12
C ILE A 52 -0.28 -11.40 4.25
N PHE A 53 1.03 -11.20 4.33
CA PHE A 53 1.64 -10.41 5.41
C PHE A 53 1.27 -8.94 5.32
N MET A 54 1.08 -8.37 4.12
CA MET A 54 0.52 -7.04 3.94
C MET A 54 -0.94 -6.98 4.42
N LEU A 55 -1.78 -7.97 4.13
CA LEU A 55 -3.14 -8.03 4.67
C LEU A 55 -3.16 -8.09 6.21
N ILE A 56 -2.27 -8.88 6.81
CA ILE A 56 -2.17 -9.01 8.26
C ILE A 56 -1.57 -7.74 8.89
N SER A 57 -0.70 -7.03 8.20
CA SER A 57 -0.03 -5.82 8.71
C SER A 57 -0.99 -4.72 9.13
N ILE A 58 -2.20 -4.66 8.54
CA ILE A 58 -3.22 -3.70 8.97
C ILE A 58 -3.71 -3.97 10.40
N ILE A 59 -3.72 -5.24 10.83
CA ILE A 59 -4.08 -5.62 12.21
C ILE A 59 -2.97 -5.13 13.14
N VAL A 60 -1.71 -5.27 12.76
CA VAL A 60 -0.55 -4.75 13.52
C VAL A 60 -0.58 -3.23 13.59
N SER A 61 -0.82 -2.55 12.47
CA SER A 61 -0.93 -1.09 12.40
C SER A 61 -2.09 -0.54 13.22
N TYR A 62 -3.15 -1.31 13.37
CA TYR A 62 -4.36 -1.04 14.14
C TYR A 62 -4.96 0.37 13.91
N GLY A 63 -4.87 0.87 12.67
CA GLY A 63 -5.40 2.19 12.29
C GLY A 63 -4.59 3.38 12.81
N TYR A 64 -3.47 3.18 13.52
CA TYR A 64 -2.63 4.27 14.04
C TYR A 64 -1.87 5.04 12.96
N HIS A 65 -1.79 4.55 11.74
CA HIS A 65 -1.33 5.35 10.61
C HIS A 65 -2.29 6.52 10.28
N LEU A 66 -3.58 6.43 10.67
CA LEU A 66 -4.57 7.51 10.50
C LEU A 66 -4.67 8.42 11.72
N ASN A 67 -4.81 7.84 12.93
CA ASN A 67 -5.05 8.59 14.15
C ASN A 67 -3.76 9.01 14.87
N GLY A 68 -2.69 8.25 14.77
CA GLY A 68 -1.42 8.52 15.42
C GLY A 68 -0.82 9.89 15.08
N PRO A 69 -0.75 10.29 13.79
CA PRO A 69 -0.25 11.60 13.42
C PRO A 69 -1.05 12.76 14.07
N LYS A 70 -2.38 12.61 14.15
CA LYS A 70 -3.23 13.60 14.81
C LYS A 70 -2.93 13.69 16.32
N GLN A 71 -2.81 12.54 17.01
CA GLN A 71 -2.48 12.51 18.42
C GLN A 71 -1.11 13.13 18.72
N ILE A 72 -0.10 12.84 17.91
CA ILE A 72 1.25 13.41 18.05
C ILE A 72 1.28 14.91 17.75
N SER A 73 0.52 15.39 16.77
CA SER A 73 0.57 16.80 16.36
C SER A 73 0.10 17.80 17.41
N ILE A 74 -0.76 17.38 18.33
CA ILE A 74 -1.30 18.23 19.42
C ILE A 74 -0.43 18.21 20.67
N LEU A 75 0.58 17.32 20.75
CA LEU A 75 1.47 17.23 21.90
C LEU A 75 2.66 18.18 21.74
N ASN A 76 2.90 19.01 22.78
CA ASN A 76 4.04 19.93 22.87
C ASN A 76 5.07 19.49 23.91
N ASP A 77 4.74 18.50 24.74
CA ASP A 77 5.60 17.97 25.81
C ASP A 77 6.26 16.67 25.34
N ILE A 78 7.59 16.63 25.36
CA ILE A 78 8.39 15.50 24.91
C ILE A 78 8.15 14.23 25.75
N ASN A 79 7.84 14.37 27.04
CA ASN A 79 7.55 13.22 27.90
C ASN A 79 6.19 12.61 27.56
N LYS A 80 5.19 13.43 27.23
CA LYS A 80 3.88 12.97 26.75
C LYS A 80 3.99 12.32 25.37
N GLU A 81 4.84 12.88 24.47
CA GLU A 81 5.15 12.26 23.19
C GLU A 81 5.79 10.88 23.39
N ALA A 82 6.82 10.79 24.24
CA ALA A 82 7.50 9.53 24.56
C ALA A 82 6.53 8.50 25.15
N SER A 83 5.65 8.89 26.06
CA SER A 83 4.61 8.01 26.62
C SER A 83 3.66 7.50 25.53
N LEU A 84 3.23 8.37 24.61
CA LEU A 84 2.37 7.95 23.51
C LEU A 84 3.10 6.99 22.54
N ILE A 85 4.35 7.30 22.16
CA ILE A 85 5.19 6.43 21.32
C ILE A 85 5.34 5.06 21.98
N LYS A 86 5.70 5.01 23.26
CA LYS A 86 5.79 3.80 24.07
C LYS A 86 4.50 2.97 23.95
N ASN A 87 3.35 3.60 24.23
CA ASN A 87 2.07 2.90 24.21
C ASN A 87 1.72 2.33 22.83
N LEU A 88 1.95 3.10 21.76
CA LEU A 88 1.62 2.68 20.39
C LEU A 88 2.56 1.58 19.88
N VAL A 89 3.87 1.73 20.13
CA VAL A 89 4.85 0.71 19.71
C VAL A 89 4.66 -0.57 20.50
N SER A 90 4.42 -0.50 21.83
CA SER A 90 4.16 -1.68 22.67
C SER A 90 2.91 -2.44 22.23
N LEU A 91 1.80 -1.73 21.94
CA LEU A 91 0.59 -2.35 21.42
C LEU A 91 0.85 -3.09 20.10
N ARG A 92 1.51 -2.41 19.14
CA ARG A 92 1.77 -2.98 17.81
C ARG A 92 2.71 -4.17 17.87
N LEU A 93 3.74 -4.12 18.73
CA LEU A 93 4.64 -5.25 19.00
C LEU A 93 3.88 -6.41 19.65
N PHE A 94 3.02 -6.15 20.62
CA PHE A 94 2.18 -7.17 21.24
C PHE A 94 1.32 -7.88 20.19
N ILE A 95 0.64 -7.14 19.32
CA ILE A 95 -0.17 -7.72 18.23
C ILE A 95 0.71 -8.52 17.26
N ALA A 96 1.87 -7.99 16.88
CA ALA A 96 2.81 -8.68 15.97
C ALA A 96 3.30 -10.02 16.57
N ILE A 97 3.63 -10.04 17.87
CA ILE A 97 4.04 -11.27 18.57
C ILE A 97 2.89 -12.29 18.58
N VAL A 98 1.69 -11.87 18.99
CA VAL A 98 0.53 -12.79 19.05
C VAL A 98 0.22 -13.38 17.68
N ILE A 99 0.20 -12.55 16.63
CA ILE A 99 -0.06 -13.03 15.26
C ILE A 99 1.07 -13.95 14.79
N SER A 100 2.33 -13.62 15.08
CA SER A 100 3.48 -14.47 14.72
C SER A 100 3.38 -15.85 15.37
N LEU A 101 3.01 -15.93 16.65
CA LEU A 101 2.78 -17.19 17.35
C LEU A 101 1.64 -17.99 16.70
N ILE A 102 0.54 -17.33 16.35
CA ILE A 102 -0.57 -17.99 15.63
C ILE A 102 -0.09 -18.57 14.29
N ILE A 103 0.68 -17.79 13.51
CA ILE A 103 1.21 -18.26 12.23
C ILE A 103 2.16 -19.44 12.42
N ILE A 104 3.05 -19.40 13.40
CA ILE A 104 4.00 -20.50 13.70
C ILE A 104 3.24 -21.76 14.08
N VAL A 105 2.28 -21.67 15.01
CA VAL A 105 1.46 -22.81 15.43
C VAL A 105 0.65 -23.36 14.25
N PHE A 106 -0.01 -22.50 13.47
CA PHE A 106 -0.78 -22.90 12.32
C PHE A 106 0.06 -23.61 11.26
N THR A 107 1.25 -23.09 10.94
CA THR A 107 2.18 -23.72 9.99
C THR A 107 2.82 -25.00 10.53
N ALA A 108 2.89 -25.19 11.85
CA ALA A 108 3.38 -26.41 12.46
C ALA A 108 2.32 -27.53 12.50
N THR A 109 1.06 -27.17 12.71
CA THR A 109 -0.05 -28.13 12.93
C THR A 109 -0.80 -28.49 11.65
N THR A 110 -0.74 -27.65 10.59
CA THR A 110 -1.47 -27.90 9.35
C THR A 110 -0.53 -28.18 8.18
N SER A 111 -0.99 -28.98 7.22
CA SER A 111 -0.28 -29.24 5.97
C SER A 111 -0.53 -28.16 4.90
N PHE A 112 -1.35 -27.15 5.19
CA PHE A 112 -1.80 -26.17 4.22
C PHE A 112 -0.66 -25.41 3.52
N PHE A 113 0.43 -25.16 4.26
CA PHE A 113 1.60 -24.43 3.74
C PHE A 113 2.81 -25.31 3.44
N ASN A 114 2.69 -26.64 3.41
CA ASN A 114 3.86 -27.53 3.34
C ASN A 114 4.85 -27.19 2.22
N ASN A 115 4.36 -26.87 1.03
CA ASN A 115 5.20 -26.59 -0.15
C ASN A 115 5.94 -25.24 -0.06
N TYR A 116 5.51 -24.32 0.81
CA TYR A 116 6.08 -22.97 0.94
C TYR A 116 6.13 -22.49 2.40
N LYS A 117 6.21 -23.44 3.33
CA LYS A 117 6.28 -23.19 4.77
C LYS A 117 7.38 -22.23 5.15
N LEU A 118 8.59 -22.42 4.58
CA LEU A 118 9.73 -21.54 4.83
C LEU A 118 9.43 -20.09 4.38
N ILE A 119 8.85 -19.89 3.21
CA ILE A 119 8.52 -18.55 2.70
C ILE A 119 7.56 -17.84 3.67
N ILE A 120 6.55 -18.56 4.20
CA ILE A 120 5.61 -18.00 5.18
C ILE A 120 6.33 -17.64 6.49
N LEU A 121 7.08 -18.57 7.09
CA LEU A 121 7.74 -18.34 8.37
C LEU A 121 8.79 -17.21 8.29
N PHE A 122 9.56 -17.15 7.23
CA PHE A 122 10.57 -16.11 7.02
C PHE A 122 9.97 -14.77 6.55
N SER A 123 8.65 -14.70 6.28
CA SER A 123 7.93 -13.43 6.08
C SER A 123 7.48 -12.76 7.38
N ILE A 124 7.55 -13.43 8.54
CA ILE A 124 7.15 -12.89 9.85
C ILE A 124 7.82 -11.54 10.18
N PRO A 125 9.10 -11.28 9.87
CA PRO A 125 9.73 -9.97 10.13
C PRO A 125 9.01 -8.78 9.51
N ILE A 126 8.19 -8.97 8.47
CA ILE A 126 7.34 -7.92 7.90
C ILE A 126 6.38 -7.34 8.94
N LEU A 127 5.81 -8.19 9.82
CA LEU A 127 4.91 -7.74 10.88
C LEU A 127 5.64 -6.88 11.92
N PHE A 128 6.87 -7.25 12.26
CA PHE A 128 7.70 -6.47 13.18
C PHE A 128 8.12 -5.13 12.57
N SER A 129 8.42 -5.09 11.26
CA SER A 129 8.71 -3.84 10.57
C SER A 129 7.52 -2.88 10.62
N GLU A 130 6.30 -3.37 10.46
CA GLU A 130 5.08 -2.57 10.63
C GLU A 130 4.89 -2.14 12.08
N ALA A 131 5.16 -3.00 13.07
CA ALA A 131 5.01 -2.67 14.48
C ALA A 131 5.89 -1.49 14.92
N VAL A 132 7.12 -1.42 14.43
CA VAL A 132 8.07 -0.35 14.78
C VAL A 132 8.11 0.81 13.78
N HIS A 133 7.28 0.80 12.74
CA HIS A 133 7.27 1.83 11.68
C HIS A 133 6.97 3.22 12.25
N PRO A 134 7.88 4.22 12.11
CA PRO A 134 7.76 5.53 12.77
C PRO A 134 6.85 6.52 12.03
N VAL A 135 6.09 6.08 11.03
CA VAL A 135 5.28 6.93 10.15
C VAL A 135 4.33 7.85 10.93
N PHE A 136 3.66 7.32 11.96
CA PHE A 136 2.70 8.08 12.76
C PHE A 136 3.35 9.26 13.47
N TYR A 137 4.57 9.09 13.98
CA TYR A 137 5.33 10.14 14.67
C TYR A 137 5.88 11.15 13.66
N LEU A 138 6.55 10.69 12.60
CA LEU A 138 7.18 11.56 11.61
C LEU A 138 6.16 12.41 10.84
N GLN A 139 5.00 11.86 10.53
CA GLN A 139 3.89 12.62 9.94
C GLN A 139 3.29 13.61 10.94
N GLY A 140 3.08 13.21 12.19
CA GLY A 140 2.55 14.08 13.23
C GLY A 140 3.45 15.29 13.54
N LYS A 141 4.77 15.11 13.44
CA LYS A 141 5.77 16.18 13.58
C LYS A 141 6.11 16.88 12.25
N ASN A 142 5.40 16.57 11.18
CA ASN A 142 5.63 17.12 9.83
C ASN A 142 7.08 16.95 9.35
N ASN A 143 7.72 15.83 9.73
CA ASN A 143 9.11 15.52 9.40
C ASN A 143 9.20 14.42 8.33
N LEU A 144 8.52 14.65 7.21
CA LEU A 144 8.44 13.70 6.10
C LEU A 144 9.79 13.47 5.39
N SER A 145 10.74 14.39 5.54
CA SER A 145 12.10 14.22 4.99
C SER A 145 12.82 13.04 5.63
N VAL A 146 12.73 12.89 6.97
CA VAL A 146 13.36 11.75 7.67
C VAL A 146 12.69 10.44 7.25
N LEU A 147 11.36 10.43 7.12
CA LEU A 147 10.64 9.24 6.65
C LEU A 147 11.09 8.85 5.23
N ALA A 148 11.24 9.83 4.32
CA ALA A 148 11.71 9.58 2.97
C ALA A 148 13.14 9.02 2.95
N ILE A 149 14.05 9.54 3.78
CA ILE A 149 15.43 9.04 3.89
C ILE A 149 15.43 7.61 4.43
N LEU A 150 14.70 7.31 5.51
CA LEU A 150 14.61 5.96 6.07
C LEU A 150 14.12 4.95 5.03
N ASN A 151 13.07 5.32 4.28
CA ASN A 151 12.54 4.47 3.22
C ASN A 151 13.51 4.31 2.04
N ALA A 152 14.21 5.37 1.65
CA ALA A 152 15.20 5.31 0.58
C ALA A 152 16.38 4.40 0.95
N VAL A 153 16.95 4.60 2.15
CA VAL A 153 18.07 3.79 2.65
C VAL A 153 17.66 2.32 2.79
N SER A 154 16.47 2.05 3.37
CA SER A 154 15.99 0.66 3.50
C SER A 154 15.87 -0.05 2.18
N LYS A 155 15.40 0.63 1.15
CA LYS A 155 15.22 0.04 -0.18
C LYS A 155 16.52 -0.15 -0.93
N LEU A 156 17.48 0.76 -0.77
CA LEU A 156 18.82 0.56 -1.33
C LEU A 156 19.52 -0.62 -0.68
N ILE A 157 19.45 -0.75 0.65
CA ILE A 157 20.01 -1.93 1.35
C ILE A 157 19.29 -3.20 0.89
N TYR A 158 17.94 -3.17 0.81
CA TYR A 158 17.17 -4.29 0.30
C TYR A 158 17.60 -4.70 -1.11
N LEU A 159 17.75 -3.73 -2.04
CA LEU A 159 18.21 -3.98 -3.40
C LEU A 159 19.59 -4.66 -3.42
N VAL A 160 20.55 -4.11 -2.67
CA VAL A 160 21.92 -4.68 -2.59
C VAL A 160 21.89 -6.11 -2.05
N LEU A 161 21.15 -6.34 -0.97
CA LEU A 161 21.05 -7.68 -0.40
C LEU A 161 20.36 -8.66 -1.35
N ILE A 162 19.29 -8.27 -2.04
CA ILE A 162 18.63 -9.13 -3.05
C ILE A 162 19.61 -9.52 -4.16
N VAL A 163 20.36 -8.56 -4.69
CA VAL A 163 21.35 -8.84 -5.76
C VAL A 163 22.45 -9.81 -5.28
N LEU A 164 22.86 -9.72 -4.01
CA LEU A 164 23.95 -10.54 -3.46
C LEU A 164 23.49 -11.94 -3.02
N THR A 165 22.21 -12.10 -2.64
CA THR A 165 21.75 -13.33 -1.97
C THR A 165 20.80 -14.18 -2.78
N ILE A 166 20.06 -13.59 -3.71
CA ILE A 166 19.03 -14.31 -4.48
C ILE A 166 19.61 -14.73 -5.82
N THR A 167 20.03 -15.98 -5.91
CA THR A 167 20.72 -16.54 -7.09
C THR A 167 20.03 -17.77 -7.68
N CYS A 168 19.19 -18.45 -6.90
CA CYS A 168 18.50 -19.66 -7.31
C CYS A 168 17.08 -19.75 -6.69
N PRO A 169 16.21 -20.65 -7.18
CA PRO A 169 14.85 -20.82 -6.67
C PRO A 169 14.78 -21.15 -5.16
N ASP A 170 15.76 -21.83 -4.61
CA ASP A 170 15.79 -22.21 -3.20
C ASP A 170 15.98 -21.00 -2.27
N ASP A 171 16.48 -19.88 -2.77
CA ASP A 171 16.64 -18.63 -2.01
C ASP A 171 15.32 -17.86 -1.79
N ALA A 172 14.19 -18.34 -2.32
CA ALA A 172 12.90 -17.66 -2.31
C ALA A 172 12.48 -17.19 -0.92
N PHE A 173 12.73 -17.98 0.13
CA PHE A 173 12.39 -17.63 1.51
C PHE A 173 13.14 -16.40 2.03
N MET A 174 14.31 -16.08 1.48
CA MET A 174 15.11 -14.93 1.90
C MET A 174 14.50 -13.60 1.46
N VAL A 175 13.73 -13.54 0.40
CA VAL A 175 13.21 -12.28 -0.18
C VAL A 175 12.41 -11.47 0.84
N ASN A 176 11.39 -12.10 1.43
CA ASN A 176 10.53 -11.46 2.43
C ASN A 176 11.25 -11.28 3.77
N LEU A 177 12.14 -12.20 4.12
CA LEU A 177 13.01 -12.10 5.29
C LEU A 177 13.86 -10.82 5.24
N ILE A 178 14.60 -10.63 4.15
CA ILE A 178 15.46 -9.47 3.95
C ILE A 178 14.64 -8.18 3.99
N TYR A 179 13.49 -8.16 3.29
CA TYR A 179 12.60 -7.01 3.31
C TYR A 179 12.17 -6.64 4.74
N GLY A 180 11.65 -7.59 5.50
CA GLY A 180 11.19 -7.37 6.86
C GLY A 180 12.33 -7.01 7.83
N LEU A 181 13.48 -7.68 7.74
CA LEU A 181 14.62 -7.42 8.62
C LEU A 181 15.26 -6.05 8.36
N VAL A 182 15.47 -5.66 7.11
CA VAL A 182 16.06 -4.35 6.76
C VAL A 182 15.19 -3.21 7.29
N LEU A 183 13.88 -3.29 7.07
CA LEU A 183 12.94 -2.28 7.56
C LEU A 183 12.89 -2.26 9.09
N SER A 184 12.74 -3.42 9.73
CA SER A 184 12.70 -3.52 11.19
C SER A 184 13.94 -2.94 11.83
N THR A 185 15.12 -3.31 11.34
CA THR A 185 16.40 -2.85 11.87
C THR A 185 16.57 -1.35 11.77
N LEU A 186 16.25 -0.75 10.61
CA LEU A 186 16.37 0.69 10.42
C LEU A 186 15.37 1.48 11.27
N TYR A 187 14.14 0.99 11.42
CA TYR A 187 13.14 1.64 12.26
C TYR A 187 13.45 1.51 13.75
N ILE A 188 13.98 0.35 14.20
CA ILE A 188 14.46 0.17 15.57
C ILE A 188 15.64 1.10 15.83
N LEU A 189 16.60 1.17 14.92
CA LEU A 189 17.75 2.08 15.02
C LEU A 189 17.29 3.54 15.12
N TYR A 190 16.32 3.95 14.30
CA TYR A 190 15.70 5.28 14.39
C TYR A 190 15.14 5.55 15.80
N TRP A 191 14.39 4.63 16.40
CA TRP A 191 13.83 4.79 17.74
C TRP A 191 14.93 4.83 18.81
N ILE A 192 15.93 3.96 18.75
CA ILE A 192 17.06 3.97 19.69
C ILE A 192 17.78 5.33 19.66
N LEU A 193 18.09 5.84 18.46
CA LEU A 193 18.75 7.14 18.31
C LEU A 193 17.87 8.29 18.78
N PHE A 194 16.56 8.23 18.51
CA PHE A 194 15.59 9.20 18.98
C PHE A 194 15.55 9.28 20.50
N PHE A 195 15.35 8.15 21.19
CA PHE A 195 15.26 8.09 22.66
C PHE A 195 16.59 8.49 23.30
N LYS A 196 17.74 8.05 22.76
CA LYS A 196 19.07 8.44 23.25
C LYS A 196 19.29 9.96 23.11
N LYS A 197 18.99 10.55 21.95
CA LYS A 197 19.13 11.99 21.71
C LYS A 197 18.26 12.84 22.63
N LYS A 198 17.07 12.35 22.97
CA LYS A 198 16.12 13.04 23.84
C LYS A 198 16.31 12.71 25.33
N LYS A 199 17.29 11.87 25.67
CA LYS A 199 17.56 11.39 27.04
C LYS A 199 16.33 10.75 27.71
N LEU A 200 15.53 10.03 26.94
CA LEU A 200 14.32 9.36 27.39
C LEU A 200 14.61 7.87 27.64
N LYS A 201 13.89 7.27 28.59
CA LYS A 201 13.99 5.83 28.85
C LYS A 201 13.18 5.05 27.81
N ILE A 202 13.80 3.96 27.33
CA ILE A 202 13.10 2.95 26.52
C ILE A 202 12.42 2.00 27.49
N ASP A 203 11.11 1.91 27.40
CA ASP A 203 10.30 1.09 28.28
C ASP A 203 9.06 0.61 27.52
N PHE A 204 8.36 -0.42 28.05
CA PHE A 204 7.14 -0.97 27.46
C PHE A 204 5.91 -0.63 28.27
N SER A 205 4.77 -0.59 27.63
CA SER A 205 3.49 -0.34 28.31
C SER A 205 2.95 -1.60 28.96
N ASP A 206 2.23 -1.41 30.06
CA ASP A 206 1.49 -2.45 30.73
C ASP A 206 0.25 -2.91 29.91
N LEU A 207 -0.29 -4.06 30.26
CA LEU A 207 -1.44 -4.66 29.56
C LEU A 207 -2.70 -3.79 29.63
N ASN A 208 -2.88 -3.00 30.70
CA ASN A 208 -4.05 -2.14 30.83
C ASN A 208 -4.00 -1.00 29.81
N GLN A 209 -2.81 -0.41 29.58
CA GLN A 209 -2.61 0.60 28.55
C GLN A 209 -2.82 0.02 27.14
N ILE A 210 -2.35 -1.19 26.89
CA ILE A 210 -2.56 -1.90 25.62
C ILE A 210 -4.06 -2.09 25.37
N LYS A 211 -4.82 -2.59 26.34
CA LYS A 211 -6.27 -2.79 26.25
C LYS A 211 -7.02 -1.47 26.00
N PHE A 212 -6.64 -0.41 26.71
CA PHE A 212 -7.21 0.93 26.52
C PHE A 212 -7.01 1.40 25.06
N ARG A 213 -5.79 1.28 24.54
CA ARG A 213 -5.43 1.72 23.18
C ARG A 213 -6.14 0.90 22.09
N LEU A 214 -6.37 -0.39 22.32
CA LEU A 214 -7.19 -1.21 21.41
C LEU A 214 -8.61 -0.68 21.32
N HIS A 215 -9.25 -0.39 22.45
CA HIS A 215 -10.63 0.12 22.46
C HIS A 215 -10.74 1.51 21.83
N GLU A 216 -9.84 2.42 22.19
CA GLU A 216 -9.81 3.80 21.69
C GLU A 216 -9.74 3.86 20.15
N ASN A 217 -8.92 3.00 19.55
CA ASN A 217 -8.61 3.12 18.12
C ASN A 217 -9.41 2.18 17.21
N PHE A 218 -10.33 1.38 17.76
CA PHE A 218 -11.08 0.37 17.02
C PHE A 218 -11.82 0.93 15.79
N LYS A 219 -12.43 2.11 15.90
CA LYS A 219 -13.14 2.76 14.77
C LYS A 219 -12.18 3.11 13.62
N PHE A 220 -10.96 3.58 13.92
CA PHE A 220 -9.94 3.89 12.91
C PHE A 220 -9.38 2.61 12.28
N PHE A 221 -9.22 1.56 13.07
CA PHE A 221 -8.86 0.24 12.56
C PHE A 221 -9.89 -0.24 11.55
N MET A 222 -11.18 -0.28 11.89
CA MET A 222 -12.24 -0.70 10.98
C MET A 222 -12.29 0.16 9.70
N SER A 223 -12.06 1.47 9.81
CA SER A 223 -11.97 2.37 8.64
C SER A 223 -10.84 2.03 7.69
N SER A 224 -9.73 1.50 8.20
CA SER A 224 -8.54 1.22 7.39
C SER A 224 -8.54 -0.17 6.74
N VAL A 225 -9.26 -1.12 7.33
CA VAL A 225 -9.30 -2.52 6.86
C VAL A 225 -9.77 -2.63 5.41
N ALA A 226 -10.88 -1.98 5.06
CA ALA A 226 -11.47 -2.13 3.73
C ALA A 226 -10.52 -1.69 2.60
N GLY A 227 -9.84 -0.55 2.78
CA GLY A 227 -8.86 -0.07 1.79
C GLY A 227 -7.65 -1.01 1.65
N HIS A 228 -7.16 -1.54 2.78
CA HIS A 228 -6.01 -2.44 2.80
C HIS A 228 -6.32 -3.77 2.12
N VAL A 229 -7.48 -4.36 2.44
CA VAL A 229 -7.96 -5.59 1.81
C VAL A 229 -8.13 -5.41 0.30
N SER A 230 -8.71 -4.30 -0.15
CA SER A 230 -8.88 -4.02 -1.59
C SER A 230 -7.56 -4.00 -2.36
N ILE A 231 -6.46 -3.57 -1.73
CA ILE A 231 -5.15 -3.47 -2.37
C ILE A 231 -4.42 -4.82 -2.41
N HIS A 232 -4.48 -5.60 -1.31
CA HIS A 232 -3.59 -6.74 -1.11
C HIS A 232 -4.26 -8.11 -1.27
N SER A 233 -5.60 -8.20 -1.46
CA SER A 233 -6.31 -9.47 -1.54
C SER A 233 -6.17 -10.21 -2.88
N ALA A 234 -5.80 -9.52 -3.97
CA ALA A 234 -5.84 -10.07 -5.32
C ALA A 234 -5.08 -11.41 -5.47
N LEU A 235 -3.80 -11.46 -5.10
CA LEU A 235 -3.00 -12.68 -5.19
C LEU A 235 -3.46 -13.76 -4.19
N VAL A 236 -4.01 -13.34 -3.05
CA VAL A 236 -4.53 -14.28 -2.03
C VAL A 236 -5.79 -14.98 -2.56
N ILE A 237 -6.67 -14.26 -3.24
CA ILE A 237 -7.84 -14.83 -3.90
C ILE A 237 -7.42 -15.74 -5.05
N LEU A 238 -6.51 -15.28 -5.91
CA LEU A 238 -6.10 -16.03 -7.08
C LEU A 238 -5.48 -17.38 -6.74
N LYS A 239 -4.67 -17.43 -5.68
CA LYS A 239 -3.99 -18.67 -5.23
C LYS A 239 -4.96 -19.81 -4.93
N LEU A 240 -6.22 -19.54 -4.59
CA LEU A 240 -7.23 -20.56 -4.36
C LEU A 240 -7.61 -21.34 -5.62
N PHE A 241 -7.33 -20.80 -6.82
CA PHE A 241 -7.84 -21.31 -8.09
C PHE A 241 -6.76 -21.63 -9.13
N VAL A 242 -5.49 -21.29 -8.84
CA VAL A 242 -4.38 -21.49 -9.77
C VAL A 242 -3.19 -22.17 -9.10
N ASN A 243 -2.33 -22.80 -9.91
CA ASN A 243 -1.04 -23.33 -9.47
C ASN A 243 -0.01 -22.22 -9.24
N ASP A 244 1.15 -22.58 -8.70
CA ASP A 244 2.20 -21.63 -8.31
C ASP A 244 2.80 -20.90 -9.53
N SER A 245 2.96 -21.58 -10.66
CA SER A 245 3.47 -21.01 -11.90
C SER A 245 2.50 -19.97 -12.50
N GLU A 246 1.21 -20.30 -12.63
CA GLU A 246 0.20 -19.33 -13.08
C GLU A 246 0.11 -18.12 -12.14
N LEU A 247 0.22 -18.35 -10.83
CA LEU A 247 0.24 -17.29 -9.84
C LEU A 247 1.43 -16.34 -10.05
N GLY A 248 2.62 -16.89 -10.33
CA GLY A 248 3.82 -16.10 -10.57
C GLY A 248 3.74 -15.28 -11.85
N LYS A 249 3.25 -15.89 -12.93
CA LYS A 249 3.00 -15.21 -14.21
C LYS A 249 2.00 -14.05 -14.06
N PHE A 250 0.93 -14.26 -13.28
CA PHE A 250 -0.01 -13.20 -12.94
C PHE A 250 0.65 -12.14 -12.06
N ALA A 251 1.40 -12.53 -11.02
CA ALA A 251 2.08 -11.61 -10.11
C ALA A 251 3.05 -10.69 -10.84
N LEU A 252 3.78 -11.20 -11.85
CA LEU A 252 4.67 -10.39 -12.69
C LEU A 252 3.90 -9.29 -13.44
N ALA A 253 2.84 -9.66 -14.16
CA ALA A 253 1.99 -8.71 -14.88
C ALA A 253 1.34 -7.68 -13.95
N ASN A 254 0.81 -8.14 -12.81
CA ASN A 254 0.19 -7.28 -11.79
C ASN A 254 1.20 -6.30 -11.18
N ARG A 255 2.46 -6.70 -10.99
CA ARG A 255 3.51 -5.83 -10.45
C ARG A 255 3.85 -4.70 -11.40
N VAL A 256 3.93 -4.98 -12.70
CA VAL A 256 4.10 -3.94 -13.74
C VAL A 256 2.88 -3.02 -13.79
N ALA A 257 1.67 -3.57 -13.81
CA ALA A 257 0.42 -2.80 -13.82
C ALA A 257 0.28 -1.89 -12.57
N PHE A 258 0.75 -2.35 -11.41
CA PHE A 258 0.76 -1.55 -10.18
C PHE A 258 1.59 -0.28 -10.30
N LEU A 259 2.71 -0.31 -11.03
CA LEU A 259 3.53 0.89 -11.29
C LEU A 259 2.73 1.93 -12.09
N LEU A 260 1.94 1.49 -13.07
CA LEU A 260 1.08 2.37 -13.85
C LEU A 260 -0.06 2.95 -13.00
N ARG A 261 -0.60 2.17 -12.06
CA ARG A 261 -1.67 2.59 -11.13
C ARG A 261 -1.26 3.74 -10.22
N MET A 262 0.04 3.99 -10.02
CA MET A 262 0.53 5.14 -9.26
C MET A 262 0.27 6.48 -9.98
N ILE A 263 0.11 6.50 -11.30
CA ILE A 263 -0.04 7.71 -12.10
C ILE A 263 -1.28 8.54 -11.71
N PRO A 264 -2.51 7.97 -11.64
CA PRO A 264 -3.68 8.70 -11.13
C PRO A 264 -3.47 9.26 -9.73
N VAL A 265 -2.79 8.52 -8.84
CA VAL A 265 -2.49 8.96 -7.47
C VAL A 265 -1.61 10.21 -7.49
N PHE A 266 -0.56 10.25 -8.32
CA PHE A 266 0.29 11.43 -8.47
C PHE A 266 -0.47 12.64 -9.02
N ILE A 267 -1.34 12.44 -10.01
CA ILE A 267 -2.17 13.50 -10.56
C ILE A 267 -3.10 14.07 -9.47
N ILE A 268 -3.77 13.20 -8.69
CA ILE A 268 -4.63 13.63 -7.58
C ILE A 268 -3.84 14.43 -6.55
N GLN A 269 -2.69 13.94 -6.13
CA GLN A 269 -1.84 14.61 -5.12
C GLN A 269 -1.34 15.98 -5.62
N SER A 270 -0.96 16.09 -6.90
CA SER A 270 -0.47 17.35 -7.49
C SER A 270 -1.57 18.42 -7.59
N VAL A 271 -2.81 18.00 -7.83
CA VAL A 271 -3.96 18.90 -8.04
C VAL A 271 -4.61 19.30 -6.72
N LEU A 272 -4.59 18.42 -5.70
CA LEU A 272 -5.35 18.55 -4.45
C LEU A 272 -5.11 19.88 -3.73
N GLN A 273 -3.86 20.32 -3.62
CA GLN A 273 -3.53 21.55 -2.89
C GLN A 273 -4.17 22.79 -3.53
N ASN A 274 -3.96 22.96 -4.83
CA ASN A 274 -4.51 24.13 -5.53
C ASN A 274 -6.04 24.08 -5.57
N ALA A 275 -6.61 22.89 -5.75
CA ALA A 275 -8.05 22.67 -5.70
C ALA A 275 -8.65 23.05 -4.33
N THR A 276 -7.97 22.73 -3.23
CA THR A 276 -8.39 23.12 -1.87
C THR A 276 -8.36 24.65 -1.69
N VAL A 277 -7.33 25.34 -2.22
CA VAL A 277 -7.24 26.80 -2.15
C VAL A 277 -8.37 27.46 -2.96
N ILE A 278 -8.63 26.96 -4.18
CA ILE A 278 -9.71 27.45 -5.04
C ILE A 278 -11.08 27.26 -4.37
N ASN A 279 -11.31 26.10 -3.74
CA ASN A 279 -12.57 25.81 -3.04
C ASN A 279 -12.80 26.75 -1.84
N LYS A 280 -11.76 27.01 -1.03
CA LYS A 280 -11.85 27.91 0.14
C LYS A 280 -12.21 29.35 -0.23
N ASN A 281 -11.90 29.79 -1.43
CA ASN A 281 -12.18 31.14 -1.92
C ASN A 281 -13.55 31.22 -2.66
N ASP A 282 -14.41 30.17 -2.55
CA ASP A 282 -15.70 30.04 -3.26
C ASP A 282 -15.62 30.40 -4.75
N ASN A 283 -14.49 30.05 -5.38
CA ASN A 283 -14.20 30.43 -6.74
C ASN A 283 -14.96 29.51 -7.72
N PRO A 284 -15.84 30.04 -8.59
CA PRO A 284 -16.60 29.24 -9.57
C PRO A 284 -15.70 28.49 -10.57
N ASN A 285 -14.41 28.81 -10.63
CA ASN A 285 -13.46 28.16 -11.51
C ASN A 285 -13.00 26.75 -11.03
N LEU A 286 -13.39 26.29 -9.83
CA LEU A 286 -13.00 24.96 -9.34
C LEU A 286 -13.37 23.86 -10.34
N ASN A 287 -14.60 23.86 -10.83
CA ASN A 287 -15.06 22.86 -11.80
C ASN A 287 -14.27 22.92 -13.12
N LYS A 288 -13.92 24.12 -13.59
CA LYS A 288 -13.08 24.31 -14.79
C LYS A 288 -11.69 23.76 -14.57
N TYR A 289 -11.10 24.04 -13.39
CA TYR A 289 -9.79 23.54 -12.97
C TYR A 289 -9.76 22.01 -12.89
N LEU A 290 -10.72 21.39 -12.19
CA LEU A 290 -10.83 19.94 -12.09
C LEU A 290 -11.07 19.27 -13.45
N ASN A 291 -11.92 19.86 -14.31
CA ASN A 291 -12.19 19.36 -15.67
C ASN A 291 -10.94 19.37 -16.55
N TYR A 292 -10.10 20.38 -16.41
CA TYR A 292 -8.84 20.49 -17.18
C TYR A 292 -7.89 19.32 -16.89
N TYR A 293 -7.63 19.03 -15.61
CA TYR A 293 -6.76 17.91 -15.22
C TYR A 293 -7.42 16.55 -15.44
N PHE A 294 -8.72 16.45 -15.25
CA PHE A 294 -9.47 15.23 -15.51
C PHE A 294 -9.35 14.79 -16.98
N LYS A 295 -9.64 15.66 -17.93
CA LYS A 295 -9.56 15.35 -19.36
C LYS A 295 -8.14 14.94 -19.77
N ARG A 296 -7.12 15.68 -19.32
CA ARG A 296 -5.71 15.38 -19.62
C ARG A 296 -5.26 14.08 -18.95
N GLY A 297 -5.67 13.85 -17.71
CA GLY A 297 -5.38 12.62 -17.00
C GLY A 297 -6.02 11.40 -17.67
N LEU A 298 -7.25 11.51 -18.16
CA LEU A 298 -7.91 10.45 -18.95
C LEU A 298 -7.15 10.14 -20.23
N VAL A 299 -6.80 11.18 -21.01
CA VAL A 299 -6.02 10.99 -22.26
C VAL A 299 -4.69 10.35 -21.97
N LEU A 300 -3.94 10.85 -20.95
CA LEU A 300 -2.65 10.31 -20.56
C LEU A 300 -2.76 8.83 -20.15
N THR A 301 -3.66 8.50 -19.23
CA THR A 301 -3.79 7.13 -18.71
C THR A 301 -4.34 6.16 -19.75
N PHE A 302 -5.22 6.59 -20.64
CA PHE A 302 -5.68 5.79 -21.77
C PHE A 302 -4.54 5.52 -22.77
N SER A 303 -3.80 6.57 -23.17
CA SER A 303 -2.67 6.42 -24.09
C SER A 303 -1.59 5.50 -23.51
N LEU A 304 -1.29 5.62 -22.21
CA LEU A 304 -0.35 4.70 -21.53
C LEU A 304 -0.88 3.27 -21.49
N GLY A 305 -2.18 3.06 -21.28
CA GLY A 305 -2.80 1.75 -21.35
C GLY A 305 -2.63 1.12 -22.74
N VAL A 306 -2.93 1.89 -23.79
CA VAL A 306 -2.75 1.43 -25.19
C VAL A 306 -1.28 1.13 -25.49
N LEU A 307 -0.37 2.03 -25.13
CA LEU A 307 1.07 1.81 -25.32
C LEU A 307 1.56 0.56 -24.56
N CYS A 308 1.16 0.41 -23.30
CA CYS A 308 1.52 -0.76 -22.51
C CYS A 308 0.96 -2.06 -23.12
N THR A 309 -0.24 -2.03 -23.68
CA THR A 309 -0.81 -3.18 -24.40
C THR A 309 -0.02 -3.51 -25.66
N LEU A 310 0.32 -2.53 -26.47
CA LEU A 310 1.10 -2.71 -27.71
C LEU A 310 2.51 -3.24 -27.41
N PHE A 311 3.12 -2.77 -26.34
CA PHE A 311 4.47 -3.15 -25.93
C PHE A 311 4.50 -4.22 -24.82
N SER A 312 3.37 -4.84 -24.47
CA SER A 312 3.27 -5.80 -23.36
C SER A 312 4.27 -6.96 -23.50
N LYS A 313 4.44 -7.50 -24.72
CA LYS A 313 5.44 -8.52 -25.02
C LYS A 313 6.85 -8.07 -24.65
N TRP A 314 7.27 -6.89 -25.10
CA TRP A 314 8.60 -6.35 -24.83
C TRP A 314 8.81 -6.02 -23.35
N ILE A 315 7.77 -5.51 -22.69
CA ILE A 315 7.81 -5.22 -21.26
C ILE A 315 7.98 -6.52 -20.49
N ILE A 316 7.17 -7.53 -20.73
CA ILE A 316 7.30 -8.82 -20.03
C ILE A 316 8.66 -9.46 -20.32
N LEU A 317 9.11 -9.48 -21.57
CA LEU A 317 10.43 -10.00 -21.95
C LEU A 317 11.56 -9.31 -21.15
N LEU A 318 11.49 -7.99 -20.98
CA LEU A 318 12.46 -7.22 -20.17
C LEU A 318 12.48 -7.69 -18.70
N PHE A 319 11.31 -8.03 -18.15
CA PHE A 319 11.20 -8.40 -16.74
C PHE A 319 11.45 -9.89 -16.48
N SER A 320 11.04 -10.76 -17.40
CA SER A 320 11.17 -12.21 -17.24
C SER A 320 12.40 -12.82 -17.89
N GLY A 321 12.97 -12.15 -18.88
CA GLY A 321 14.04 -12.72 -19.74
C GLY A 321 13.51 -13.63 -20.85
N GLU A 322 12.22 -13.95 -20.87
CA GLU A 322 11.57 -14.84 -21.82
C GLU A 322 10.17 -14.34 -22.22
N GLU A 323 9.62 -14.87 -23.31
CA GLU A 323 8.27 -14.53 -23.75
C GLU A 323 7.23 -15.35 -22.98
N ILE A 324 6.41 -14.70 -22.15
CA ILE A 324 5.33 -15.32 -21.39
C ILE A 324 3.99 -14.79 -21.89
N ILE A 325 3.36 -15.51 -22.84
CA ILE A 325 2.10 -15.09 -23.48
C ILE A 325 1.01 -14.79 -22.44
N TYR A 326 0.88 -15.63 -21.41
CA TYR A 326 -0.09 -15.45 -20.35
C TYR A 326 0.10 -14.11 -19.61
N SER A 327 1.35 -13.78 -19.21
CA SER A 327 1.64 -12.50 -18.54
C SER A 327 1.43 -11.31 -19.48
N ASN A 328 1.73 -11.43 -20.78
CA ASN A 328 1.49 -10.39 -21.77
C ASN A 328 0.00 -10.05 -21.85
N GLN A 329 -0.86 -11.05 -21.94
CA GLN A 329 -2.32 -10.88 -22.01
C GLN A 329 -2.89 -10.29 -20.72
N ILE A 330 -2.44 -10.77 -19.56
CA ILE A 330 -2.84 -10.23 -18.26
C ILE A 330 -2.40 -8.75 -18.13
N LEU A 331 -1.17 -8.42 -18.50
CA LEU A 331 -0.67 -7.05 -18.48
C LEU A 331 -1.49 -6.14 -19.40
N SER A 332 -1.84 -6.60 -20.59
CA SER A 332 -2.67 -5.86 -21.54
C SER A 332 -4.04 -5.48 -20.95
N LEU A 333 -4.67 -6.40 -20.19
CA LEU A 333 -5.91 -6.10 -19.47
C LEU A 333 -5.68 -5.11 -18.33
N LEU A 334 -4.73 -5.40 -17.43
CA LEU A 334 -4.47 -4.61 -16.23
C LEU A 334 -3.96 -3.20 -16.54
N SER A 335 -3.37 -2.97 -17.72
CA SER A 335 -2.86 -1.67 -18.16
C SER A 335 -3.93 -0.58 -18.26
N PHE A 336 -5.21 -0.95 -18.34
CA PHE A 336 -6.35 -0.02 -18.33
C PHE A 336 -6.88 0.33 -16.94
N ILE A 337 -6.39 -0.30 -15.86
CA ILE A 337 -6.76 0.06 -14.47
C ILE A 337 -6.52 1.55 -14.20
N PRO A 338 -5.38 2.17 -14.58
CA PRO A 338 -5.15 3.60 -14.35
C PRO A 338 -6.17 4.50 -15.03
N PHE A 339 -6.61 4.13 -16.23
CA PHE A 339 -7.66 4.87 -16.95
C PHE A 339 -9.00 4.80 -16.21
N LEU A 340 -9.39 3.62 -15.74
CA LEU A 340 -10.63 3.45 -14.97
C LEU A 340 -10.56 4.14 -13.60
N ALA A 341 -9.42 4.06 -12.92
CA ALA A 341 -9.18 4.78 -11.68
C ALA A 341 -9.26 6.31 -11.88
N MET A 342 -8.83 6.81 -13.05
CA MET A 342 -8.91 8.23 -13.37
C MET A 342 -10.35 8.74 -13.54
N LEU A 343 -11.32 7.87 -13.87
CA LEU A 343 -12.75 8.25 -13.85
C LEU A 343 -13.18 8.78 -12.47
N ASN A 344 -12.59 8.23 -11.43
CA ASN A 344 -12.87 8.58 -10.04
C ASN A 344 -12.17 9.86 -9.54
N PHE A 345 -11.32 10.47 -10.36
CA PHE A 345 -10.49 11.63 -10.02
C PHE A 345 -11.27 12.78 -9.36
N LYS A 346 -12.40 13.21 -9.98
CA LYS A 346 -13.21 14.31 -9.46
C LYS A 346 -13.89 13.95 -8.15
N ASN A 347 -14.43 12.74 -8.07
CA ASN A 347 -15.14 12.26 -6.89
C ASN A 347 -14.18 12.24 -5.68
N ILE A 348 -12.99 11.66 -5.85
CA ILE A 348 -11.97 11.61 -4.79
C ILE A 348 -11.56 13.03 -4.36
N LEU A 349 -11.27 13.93 -5.31
CA LEU A 349 -10.90 15.30 -4.98
C LEU A 349 -11.99 16.04 -4.22
N ILE A 350 -13.26 15.93 -4.65
CA ILE A 350 -14.40 16.55 -3.95
C ILE A 350 -14.56 16.00 -2.53
N ILE A 351 -14.39 14.68 -2.34
CA ILE A 351 -14.43 14.05 -1.03
C ILE A 351 -13.32 14.58 -0.12
N LEU A 352 -12.08 14.68 -0.64
CA LEU A 352 -10.93 15.14 0.12
C LEU A 352 -10.98 16.63 0.44
N ILE A 353 -11.35 17.46 -0.52
CA ILE A 353 -11.45 18.93 -0.36
C ILE A 353 -12.53 19.30 0.66
N ASN A 354 -13.66 18.60 0.66
CA ASN A 354 -14.78 18.86 1.57
C ASN A 354 -14.74 17.99 2.83
N GLU A 355 -13.65 17.27 3.08
CA GLU A 355 -13.43 16.42 4.26
C GLU A 355 -14.56 15.41 4.54
N LYS A 356 -15.24 14.90 3.49
CA LYS A 356 -16.37 13.96 3.60
C LYS A 356 -15.90 12.54 3.95
N LYS A 357 -15.36 12.37 5.16
CA LYS A 357 -14.76 11.10 5.64
C LYS A 357 -15.77 9.95 5.65
N ASP A 358 -17.03 10.22 6.01
CA ASP A 358 -18.07 9.19 6.03
C ASP A 358 -18.39 8.65 4.64
N VAL A 359 -18.39 9.53 3.62
CA VAL A 359 -18.59 9.13 2.22
C VAL A 359 -17.43 8.25 1.77
N LEU A 360 -16.19 8.65 2.09
CA LEU A 360 -15.00 7.86 1.75
C LEU A 360 -15.04 6.48 2.40
N ASN A 361 -15.33 6.42 3.70
CA ASN A 361 -15.39 5.16 4.43
C ASN A 361 -16.48 4.23 3.89
N LYS A 362 -17.72 4.74 3.73
CA LYS A 362 -18.84 3.95 3.16
C LYS A 362 -18.52 3.47 1.75
N SER A 363 -17.96 4.32 0.89
CA SER A 363 -17.64 3.94 -0.49
C SER A 363 -16.59 2.84 -0.55
N THR A 364 -15.56 2.88 0.31
CA THR A 364 -14.52 1.85 0.35
C THR A 364 -15.09 0.50 0.79
N TRP A 365 -15.95 0.47 1.82
CA TRP A 365 -16.61 -0.77 2.25
C TRP A 365 -17.55 -1.35 1.20
N TYR A 366 -18.35 -0.51 0.54
CA TYR A 366 -19.24 -0.98 -0.53
C TYR A 366 -18.43 -1.49 -1.73
N SER A 367 -17.36 -0.79 -2.13
CA SER A 367 -16.48 -1.26 -3.20
C SER A 367 -15.86 -2.61 -2.86
N LEU A 368 -15.40 -2.81 -1.62
CA LEU A 368 -14.84 -4.08 -1.15
C LEU A 368 -15.89 -5.20 -1.18
N PHE A 369 -17.11 -4.91 -0.71
CA PHE A 369 -18.20 -5.89 -0.68
C PHE A 369 -18.53 -6.43 -2.09
N PHE A 370 -18.44 -5.61 -3.12
CA PHE A 370 -18.62 -6.05 -4.51
C PHE A 370 -17.35 -6.68 -5.11
N MET A 371 -16.17 -6.15 -4.77
CA MET A 371 -14.91 -6.62 -5.33
C MET A 371 -14.60 -8.08 -4.95
N ILE A 372 -14.76 -8.46 -3.68
CA ILE A 372 -14.37 -9.80 -3.21
C ILE A 372 -15.22 -10.90 -3.88
N PRO A 373 -16.56 -10.87 -3.84
CA PRO A 373 -17.37 -11.89 -4.52
C PRO A 373 -17.11 -11.95 -6.03
N LEU A 374 -16.98 -10.78 -6.67
CA LEU A 374 -16.68 -10.71 -8.09
C LEU A 374 -15.32 -11.35 -8.43
N ALA A 375 -14.29 -11.05 -7.63
CA ALA A 375 -12.95 -11.63 -7.80
C ALA A 375 -12.98 -13.15 -7.56
N LEU A 376 -13.69 -13.64 -6.55
CA LEU A 376 -13.83 -15.08 -6.29
C LEU A 376 -14.55 -15.79 -7.44
N ILE A 377 -15.71 -15.29 -7.87
CA ILE A 377 -16.51 -15.92 -8.93
C ILE A 377 -15.74 -15.92 -10.25
N LEU A 378 -15.21 -14.78 -10.67
CA LEU A 378 -14.50 -14.71 -11.95
C LEU A 378 -13.18 -15.47 -11.94
N SER A 379 -12.46 -15.50 -10.81
CA SER A 379 -11.24 -16.31 -10.69
C SER A 379 -11.53 -17.81 -10.69
N TYR A 380 -12.66 -18.26 -10.15
CA TYR A 380 -13.08 -19.65 -10.19
C TYR A 380 -13.27 -20.14 -11.64
N TYR A 381 -13.97 -19.37 -12.46
CA TYR A 381 -14.26 -19.76 -13.86
C TYR A 381 -13.11 -19.46 -14.83
N PHE A 382 -12.43 -18.33 -14.68
CA PHE A 382 -11.48 -17.79 -15.66
C PHE A 382 -10.08 -17.57 -15.10
N LYS A 383 -9.79 -18.07 -13.88
CA LYS A 383 -8.47 -17.99 -13.23
C LYS A 383 -7.92 -16.56 -13.22
N GLY A 384 -6.67 -16.33 -13.64
CA GLY A 384 -6.05 -15.02 -13.65
C GLY A 384 -6.71 -14.01 -14.59
N PHE A 385 -7.24 -14.46 -15.73
CA PHE A 385 -8.03 -13.56 -16.59
C PHE A 385 -9.29 -13.06 -15.88
N GLY A 386 -9.98 -13.96 -15.16
CA GLY A 386 -11.14 -13.61 -14.35
C GLY A 386 -10.80 -12.58 -13.30
N LEU A 387 -9.67 -12.74 -12.59
CA LEU A 387 -9.22 -11.75 -11.61
C LEU A 387 -8.89 -10.41 -12.26
N ALA A 388 -8.19 -10.39 -13.40
CA ALA A 388 -7.87 -9.16 -14.11
C ALA A 388 -9.14 -8.39 -14.50
N VAL A 389 -10.15 -9.08 -15.02
CA VAL A 389 -11.47 -8.50 -15.35
C VAL A 389 -12.19 -8.04 -14.08
N ALA A 390 -12.15 -8.81 -12.99
CA ALA A 390 -12.75 -8.42 -11.72
C ALA A 390 -12.15 -7.10 -11.18
N LEU A 391 -10.83 -6.93 -11.28
CA LEU A 391 -10.15 -5.70 -10.86
C LEU A 391 -10.57 -4.51 -11.73
N LEU A 392 -10.71 -4.66 -13.04
CA LEU A 392 -11.20 -3.62 -13.95
C LEU A 392 -12.65 -3.22 -13.60
N ILE A 393 -13.54 -4.20 -13.46
CA ILE A 393 -14.96 -3.96 -13.09
C ILE A 393 -15.05 -3.30 -11.72
N SER A 394 -14.19 -3.68 -10.77
CA SER A 394 -14.17 -3.10 -9.42
C SER A 394 -13.84 -1.60 -9.44
N GLU A 395 -12.98 -1.12 -10.34
CA GLU A 395 -12.72 0.32 -10.49
C GLU A 395 -13.96 1.06 -11.02
N LEU A 396 -14.72 0.46 -11.96
CA LEU A 396 -15.97 1.03 -12.46
C LEU A 396 -17.05 1.06 -11.37
N ILE A 397 -17.20 -0.02 -10.61
CA ILE A 397 -18.12 -0.09 -9.47
C ILE A 397 -17.77 0.98 -8.44
N SER A 398 -16.48 1.12 -8.13
CA SER A 398 -15.98 2.15 -7.20
C SER A 398 -16.35 3.56 -7.69
N PHE A 399 -16.20 3.85 -8.98
CA PHE A 399 -16.62 5.12 -9.58
C PHE A 399 -18.13 5.37 -9.42
N LEU A 400 -18.97 4.37 -9.69
CA LEU A 400 -20.42 4.47 -9.53
C LEU A 400 -20.82 4.71 -8.06
N ILE A 401 -20.24 3.96 -7.13
CA ILE A 401 -20.51 4.10 -5.70
C ILE A 401 -20.14 5.49 -5.20
N HIS A 402 -18.96 6.01 -5.56
CA HIS A 402 -18.55 7.37 -5.17
C HIS A 402 -19.50 8.42 -5.73
N THR A 403 -19.91 8.29 -6.99
CA THR A 403 -20.82 9.21 -7.64
C THR A 403 -22.19 9.23 -6.94
N ILE A 404 -22.77 8.05 -6.63
CA ILE A 404 -24.06 7.91 -5.96
C ILE A 404 -23.99 8.48 -4.52
N LEU A 405 -22.95 8.16 -3.76
CA LEU A 405 -22.83 8.63 -2.38
C LEU A 405 -22.60 10.15 -2.31
N LEU A 406 -21.84 10.70 -3.26
CA LEU A 406 -21.65 12.15 -3.35
C LEU A 406 -22.94 12.89 -3.73
N SER A 407 -23.76 12.37 -4.65
CA SER A 407 -25.06 12.98 -5.00
C SER A 407 -26.00 13.00 -3.80
N LYS A 408 -26.15 11.87 -3.09
CA LYS A 408 -26.95 11.78 -1.85
C LYS A 408 -26.47 12.73 -0.75
N SER A 409 -25.14 12.94 -0.63
CA SER A 409 -24.60 13.86 0.39
C SER A 409 -24.81 15.34 0.07
N LYS A 410 -25.20 15.69 -1.16
CA LYS A 410 -25.63 17.04 -1.54
C LYS A 410 -27.09 17.30 -1.21
N THR A 411 -27.96 16.29 -1.40
CA THR A 411 -29.39 16.41 -1.11
C THR A 411 -29.74 16.44 0.37
N ASN A 412 -28.93 15.78 1.21
CA ASN A 412 -29.12 15.75 2.68
C ASN A 412 -28.48 16.96 3.41
N GLY A 413 -27.81 17.85 2.73
CA GLY A 413 -27.18 19.07 3.27
C GLY A 413 -27.91 20.35 2.88
N GLN A 414 -29.08 20.25 2.23
CA GLN A 414 -30.07 21.28 2.05
C GLN A 414 -31.23 21.05 3.03
#